data_9455cfe0a0ad038aeb232f0823052de7
#
_entry.id   9455cfe0a0ad038aeb232f0823052de7
#
_cell.length_a   1.000
_cell.length_b   1.000
_cell.length_c   1.000
_cell.angle_alpha   90.00
_cell.angle_beta   90.00
_cell.angle_gamma   90.00
#
_symmetry.space_group_name_H-M   'P 1'
#
loop_
_entity.id
_entity.type
_entity.pdbx_description
1 polymer ?
#
loop_
_entity_poly.entity_id
_entity_poly.type
_entity_poly.pdbx_seq_one_letter_code
_entity_poly.pdbx_strand_id
1 'polypeptide(L)'
;MNIKNFHIPIIIISIGIAVVSSFGSYGGIIEFLTFLKPESASNGYIRFLTFEETFFEQNEWWRLITPMLIHFSFAHLAFNCLWLYVLGEKIELYDGHIKFILLVVFSSLAANYTQYIFSE
;
A
#
# COMPACT_ATOMS: atom_id res chain seq x y z
N MET A 1 24.28 3.47 -3.03
CA MET A 1 22.93 2.86 -2.93
C MET A 1 22.68 1.97 -4.13
N ASN A 2 22.30 0.73 -3.89
CA ASN A 2 22.04 -0.22 -4.98
C ASN A 2 20.56 -0.27 -5.32
N ILE A 3 20.17 0.36 -6.44
CA ILE A 3 18.77 0.40 -6.86
C ILE A 3 18.25 -0.93 -7.40
N LYS A 4 19.13 -1.93 -7.52
CA LYS A 4 18.73 -3.28 -7.92
C LYS A 4 18.04 -4.05 -6.79
N ASN A 5 18.17 -3.58 -5.56
CA ASN A 5 17.48 -4.17 -4.42
C ASN A 5 16.03 -3.71 -4.40
N PHE A 6 15.10 -4.62 -4.13
CA PHE A 6 13.67 -4.32 -4.18
C PHE A 6 13.21 -3.34 -3.10
N HIS A 7 13.90 -3.29 -1.95
CA HIS A 7 13.50 -2.35 -0.90
C HIS A 7 13.66 -0.89 -1.33
N ILE A 8 14.63 -0.58 -2.17
CA ILE A 8 14.85 0.79 -2.65
C ILE A 8 13.70 1.27 -3.56
N PRO A 9 13.29 0.49 -4.60
CA PRO A 9 12.12 0.89 -5.40
C PRO A 9 10.85 1.08 -4.58
N ILE A 10 10.60 0.25 -3.59
CA ILE A 10 9.41 0.37 -2.75
C ILE A 10 9.45 1.70 -1.98
N ILE A 11 10.60 2.07 -1.43
CA ILE A 11 10.78 3.35 -0.74
C ILE A 11 10.52 4.52 -1.68
N ILE A 12 11.12 4.48 -2.89
CA ILE A 12 10.98 5.55 -3.87
C ILE A 12 9.51 5.71 -4.30
N ILE A 13 8.83 4.61 -4.57
CA ILE A 13 7.42 4.64 -4.96
C ILE A 13 6.55 5.19 -3.83
N SER A 14 6.82 4.79 -2.59
CA SER A 14 6.07 5.29 -1.43
C SER A 14 6.22 6.80 -1.26
N ILE A 15 7.44 7.30 -1.39
CA ILE A 15 7.71 8.74 -1.32
C ILE A 15 7.00 9.47 -2.47
N GLY A 16 7.09 8.92 -3.69
CA GLY A 16 6.44 9.51 -4.86
C GLY A 16 4.93 9.61 -4.69
N ILE A 17 4.29 8.56 -4.22
CA ILE A 17 2.85 8.56 -3.99
C ILE A 17 2.46 9.56 -2.90
N ALA A 18 3.23 9.63 -1.81
CA ALA A 18 2.97 10.60 -0.74
C ALA A 18 3.05 12.04 -1.26
N VAL A 19 4.07 12.35 -2.06
CA VAL A 19 4.24 13.68 -2.64
C VAL A 19 3.11 14.01 -3.61
N VAL A 20 2.84 13.12 -4.58
CA VAL A 20 1.83 13.36 -5.61
C VAL A 20 0.43 13.47 -5.02
N SER A 21 0.11 12.67 -4.00
CA SER A 21 -1.19 12.71 -3.33
C SER A 21 -1.26 13.74 -2.21
N SER A 22 -0.18 14.49 -1.96
CA SER A 22 -0.05 15.40 -0.83
C SER A 22 -0.47 14.73 0.48
N PHE A 23 0.11 13.57 0.75
CA PHE A 23 -0.16 12.77 1.96
C PHE A 23 -1.64 12.42 2.11
N GLY A 24 -2.28 12.07 0.98
CA GLY A 24 -3.67 11.63 0.97
C GLY A 24 -4.69 12.74 0.76
N SER A 25 -4.25 13.98 0.52
CA SER A 25 -5.16 15.11 0.28
C SER A 25 -5.82 15.07 -1.10
N TYR A 26 -5.16 14.47 -2.09
CA TYR A 26 -5.71 14.33 -3.44
C TYR A 26 -6.23 12.92 -3.65
N GLY A 27 -7.52 12.80 -3.95
CA GLY A 27 -8.24 11.53 -3.93
C GLY A 27 -7.94 10.56 -5.06
N GLY A 28 -7.59 11.05 -6.27
CA GLY A 28 -7.48 10.18 -7.44
C GLY A 28 -6.55 8.99 -7.28
N ILE A 29 -5.30 9.22 -6.87
CA ILE A 29 -4.32 8.16 -6.67
C ILE A 29 -4.71 7.31 -5.45
N ILE A 30 -5.15 7.95 -4.37
CA ILE A 30 -5.54 7.25 -3.16
C ILE A 30 -6.73 6.33 -3.44
N GLU A 31 -7.72 6.80 -4.18
CA GLU A 31 -8.90 6.00 -4.55
C GLU A 31 -8.51 4.77 -5.36
N PHE A 32 -7.51 4.89 -6.23
CA PHE A 32 -7.03 3.76 -7.03
C PHE A 32 -6.31 2.71 -6.18
N LEU A 33 -5.68 3.12 -5.08
CA LEU A 33 -4.82 2.25 -4.27
C LEU A 33 -5.49 1.71 -3.02
N THR A 34 -6.65 2.23 -2.61
CA THR A 34 -7.31 1.79 -1.38
C THR A 34 -7.82 0.34 -1.49
N PHE A 35 -8.07 -0.27 -0.33
CA PHE A 35 -8.44 -1.68 -0.26
C PHE A 35 -9.79 -1.96 -0.92
N LEU A 36 -10.82 -1.24 -0.52
CA LEU A 36 -12.14 -1.37 -1.16
C LEU A 36 -12.30 -0.26 -2.20
N LYS A 37 -12.89 -0.61 -3.35
CA LYS A 37 -13.09 0.35 -4.42
C LYS A 37 -14.09 1.43 -4.01
N PRO A 38 -13.72 2.71 -4.05
CA PRO A 38 -14.67 3.80 -3.84
C PRO A 38 -15.48 4.07 -5.09
N GLU A 39 -16.73 4.47 -4.90
CA GLU A 39 -17.64 4.76 -6.00
C GLU A 39 -18.52 5.95 -5.62
N SER A 40 -18.75 6.85 -6.57
CA SER A 40 -19.60 8.02 -6.32
C SER A 40 -21.06 7.60 -6.19
N ALA A 41 -21.69 8.00 -5.08
CA ALA A 41 -23.11 7.78 -4.87
C ALA A 41 -23.92 8.95 -5.44
N SER A 42 -25.21 8.73 -5.71
CA SER A 42 -26.09 9.72 -6.32
C SER A 42 -26.31 10.96 -5.46
N ASN A 43 -26.04 10.88 -4.17
CA ASN A 43 -26.21 12.00 -3.23
C ASN A 43 -24.93 12.81 -3.02
N GLY A 44 -23.90 12.58 -3.83
CA GLY A 44 -22.63 13.28 -3.72
C GLY A 44 -21.66 12.68 -2.73
N TYR A 45 -22.03 11.62 -2.03
CA TYR A 45 -21.15 10.93 -1.11
C TYR A 45 -20.36 9.83 -1.81
N ILE A 46 -19.25 9.39 -1.21
CA ILE A 46 -18.47 8.27 -1.70
C ILE A 46 -18.91 7.02 -0.95
N ARG A 47 -19.24 5.97 -1.70
CA ARG A 47 -19.58 4.66 -1.18
C ARG A 47 -18.44 3.70 -1.49
N PHE A 48 -18.07 2.86 -0.54
CA PHE A 48 -17.10 1.79 -0.81
C PHE A 48 -17.84 0.52 -1.18
N LEU A 49 -17.37 -0.13 -2.23
CA LEU A 49 -17.90 -1.43 -2.63
C LEU A 49 -17.53 -2.50 -1.59
N THR A 50 -18.31 -3.57 -1.55
CA THR A 50 -18.00 -4.67 -0.65
C THR A 50 -16.75 -5.42 -1.09
N PHE A 51 -16.26 -6.31 -0.23
CA PHE A 51 -15.11 -7.16 -0.56
C PHE A 51 -15.40 -7.98 -1.82
N GLU A 52 -16.58 -8.60 -1.91
CA GLU A 52 -16.92 -9.41 -3.06
C GLU A 52 -17.04 -8.57 -4.34
N GLU A 53 -17.67 -7.41 -4.25
CA GLU A 53 -17.80 -6.52 -5.41
C GLU A 53 -16.44 -6.06 -5.90
N THR A 54 -15.54 -5.65 -4.99
CA THR A 54 -14.24 -5.13 -5.35
C THR A 54 -13.36 -6.19 -6.01
N PHE A 55 -13.24 -7.34 -5.39
CA PHE A 55 -12.24 -8.33 -5.80
C PHE A 55 -12.78 -9.38 -6.76
N PHE A 56 -14.03 -9.77 -6.64
CA PHE A 56 -14.58 -10.84 -7.48
C PHE A 56 -15.41 -10.31 -8.65
N GLU A 57 -16.15 -9.22 -8.49
CA GLU A 57 -16.94 -8.66 -9.58
C GLU A 57 -16.14 -7.65 -10.42
N GLN A 58 -15.39 -6.75 -9.79
CA GLN A 58 -14.58 -5.74 -10.50
C GLN A 58 -13.19 -6.23 -10.83
N ASN A 59 -12.74 -7.34 -10.24
CA ASN A 59 -11.41 -7.93 -10.47
C ASN A 59 -10.27 -6.96 -10.17
N GLU A 60 -10.40 -6.11 -9.14
CA GLU A 60 -9.37 -5.14 -8.79
C GLU A 60 -8.44 -5.68 -7.70
N TRP A 61 -7.74 -6.75 -8.05
CA TRP A 61 -6.91 -7.53 -7.12
C TRP A 61 -5.69 -6.79 -6.57
N TRP A 62 -5.22 -5.72 -7.28
CA TRP A 62 -4.09 -4.93 -6.79
C TRP A 62 -4.39 -4.30 -5.42
N ARG A 63 -5.64 -4.08 -5.09
CA ARG A 63 -6.06 -3.46 -3.83
C ARG A 63 -5.76 -4.31 -2.61
N LEU A 64 -5.39 -5.58 -2.79
CA LEU A 64 -4.94 -6.41 -1.67
C LEU A 64 -3.58 -5.96 -1.12
N ILE A 65 -2.76 -5.35 -1.96
CA ILE A 65 -1.36 -5.02 -1.63
C ILE A 65 -1.09 -3.52 -1.66
N THR A 66 -1.70 -2.78 -2.59
CA THR A 66 -1.36 -1.37 -2.81
C THR A 66 -1.63 -0.43 -1.62
N PRO A 67 -2.53 -0.71 -0.67
CA PRO A 67 -2.66 0.18 0.49
C PRO A 67 -1.37 0.37 1.28
N MET A 68 -0.42 -0.56 1.20
CA MET A 68 0.89 -0.41 1.87
C MET A 68 1.67 0.80 1.38
N LEU A 69 1.35 1.30 0.17
CA LEU A 69 2.05 2.44 -0.44
C LEU A 69 1.45 3.78 -0.02
N ILE A 70 0.32 3.78 0.66
CA ILE A 70 -0.38 5.00 1.05
C ILE A 70 0.09 5.45 2.43
N HIS A 71 0.47 6.74 2.53
CA HIS A 71 0.89 7.33 3.79
C HIS A 71 0.22 8.69 3.95
N PHE A 72 -0.46 8.90 5.06
CA PHE A 72 -1.23 10.11 5.33
C PHE A 72 -0.49 11.14 6.17
N SER A 73 0.73 10.82 6.62
CA SER A 73 1.55 11.76 7.38
C SER A 73 3.02 11.58 7.05
N PHE A 74 3.78 12.67 7.18
CA PHE A 74 5.22 12.64 6.96
C PHE A 74 5.92 11.70 7.97
N ALA A 75 5.50 11.73 9.23
CA ALA A 75 6.10 10.89 10.26
C ALA A 75 5.92 9.40 9.96
N HIS A 76 4.72 9.00 9.53
CA HIS A 76 4.44 7.61 9.17
C HIS A 76 5.29 7.17 7.97
N LEU A 77 5.36 8.01 6.95
CA LEU A 77 6.18 7.75 5.77
C LEU A 77 7.66 7.60 6.13
N ALA A 78 8.18 8.55 6.90
CA ALA A 78 9.59 8.55 7.29
C ALA A 78 9.94 7.31 8.11
N PHE A 79 9.09 6.94 9.05
CA PHE A 79 9.30 5.77 9.91
C PHE A 79 9.28 4.47 9.08
N ASN A 80 8.30 4.34 8.18
CA ASN A 80 8.22 3.16 7.32
C ASN A 80 9.40 3.06 6.37
N CYS A 81 9.81 4.17 5.77
CA CYS A 81 10.96 4.17 4.86
C CYS A 81 12.26 3.83 5.59
N LEU A 82 12.41 4.32 6.82
CA LEU A 82 13.58 3.99 7.64
C LEU A 82 13.68 2.49 7.88
N TRP A 83 12.57 1.87 8.30
CA TRP A 83 12.56 0.44 8.58
C TRP A 83 12.72 -0.39 7.30
N LEU A 84 12.10 0.04 6.19
CA LEU A 84 12.32 -0.62 4.90
C LEU A 84 13.78 -0.55 4.48
N TYR A 85 14.44 0.60 4.71
CA TYR A 85 15.84 0.74 4.37
C TYR A 85 16.72 -0.17 5.25
N VAL A 86 16.55 -0.11 6.57
CA VAL A 86 17.41 -0.84 7.50
C VAL A 86 17.14 -2.35 7.44
N LEU A 87 15.89 -2.76 7.61
CA LEU A 87 15.55 -4.18 7.63
C LEU A 87 15.53 -4.78 6.24
N GLY A 88 15.03 -4.04 5.25
CA GLY A 88 14.97 -4.52 3.87
C GLY A 88 16.35 -4.80 3.32
N GLU A 89 17.31 -3.93 3.57
CA GLU A 89 18.67 -4.14 3.13
C GLU A 89 19.25 -5.42 3.73
N LYS A 90 19.06 -5.64 5.03
CA LYS A 90 19.57 -6.82 5.71
C LYS A 90 18.88 -8.10 5.24
N ILE A 91 17.55 -8.07 5.09
CA ILE A 91 16.80 -9.24 4.65
C ILE A 91 17.20 -9.62 3.23
N GLU A 92 17.31 -8.64 2.33
CA GLU A 92 17.73 -8.93 0.95
C GLU A 92 19.17 -9.45 0.88
N LEU A 93 20.04 -8.92 1.73
CA LEU A 93 21.44 -9.35 1.76
C LEU A 93 21.61 -10.79 2.26
N TYR A 94 20.91 -11.15 3.34
CA TYR A 94 21.10 -12.45 3.99
C TYR A 94 20.12 -13.52 3.52
N ASP A 95 18.90 -13.15 3.17
CA ASP A 95 17.86 -14.09 2.82
C ASP A 95 17.44 -14.04 1.34
N GLY A 96 17.89 -13.02 0.61
CA GLY A 96 17.64 -12.88 -0.82
C GLY A 96 16.38 -12.08 -1.15
N HIS A 97 16.29 -11.71 -2.43
CA HIS A 97 15.21 -10.83 -2.93
C HIS A 97 13.84 -11.50 -2.88
N ILE A 98 13.78 -12.79 -3.19
CA ILE A 98 12.51 -13.53 -3.24
C ILE A 98 11.88 -13.58 -1.86
N LYS A 99 12.66 -13.91 -0.82
CA LYS A 99 12.15 -13.96 0.54
C LYS A 99 11.69 -12.58 1.03
N PHE A 100 12.43 -11.53 0.65
CA PHE A 100 12.03 -10.17 0.99
C PHE A 100 10.68 -9.82 0.36
N ILE A 101 10.51 -10.08 -0.94
CA ILE A 101 9.25 -9.77 -1.63
C ILE A 101 8.10 -10.59 -1.05
N LEU A 102 8.31 -11.88 -0.78
CA LEU A 102 7.28 -12.70 -0.15
C LEU A 102 6.87 -12.14 1.22
N LEU A 103 7.84 -11.70 2.01
CA LEU A 103 7.55 -11.10 3.32
C LEU A 103 6.73 -9.83 3.17
N VAL A 104 7.10 -8.94 2.22
CA VAL A 104 6.36 -7.70 1.96
C VAL A 104 4.92 -8.01 1.53
N VAL A 105 4.74 -8.94 0.59
CA VAL A 105 3.42 -9.30 0.06
C VAL A 105 2.55 -9.88 1.16
N PHE A 106 3.04 -10.87 1.89
CA PHE A 106 2.25 -11.53 2.95
C PHE A 106 1.95 -10.59 4.12
N SER A 107 2.91 -9.74 4.49
CA SER A 107 2.68 -8.75 5.55
C SER A 107 1.61 -7.74 5.12
N SER A 108 1.64 -7.29 3.87
CA SER A 108 0.65 -6.35 3.34
C SER A 108 -0.73 -6.98 3.30
N LEU A 109 -0.85 -8.21 2.81
CA LEU A 109 -2.12 -8.93 2.77
C LEU A 109 -2.69 -9.10 4.17
N ALA A 110 -1.87 -9.53 5.13
CA ALA A 110 -2.31 -9.74 6.50
C ALA A 110 -2.75 -8.43 7.15
N ALA A 111 -1.97 -7.36 6.98
CA ALA A 111 -2.29 -6.06 7.55
C ALA A 111 -3.57 -5.49 6.97
N ASN A 112 -3.71 -5.52 5.65
CA ASN A 112 -4.88 -4.95 4.98
C ASN A 112 -6.15 -5.74 5.29
N TYR A 113 -6.07 -7.06 5.29
CA TYR A 113 -7.23 -7.90 5.60
C TYR A 113 -7.64 -7.77 7.07
N THR A 114 -6.67 -7.71 7.98
CA THR A 114 -6.94 -7.52 9.40
C THR A 114 -7.61 -6.18 9.65
N GLN A 115 -7.10 -5.12 9.03
CA GLN A 115 -7.72 -3.81 9.13
C GLN A 115 -9.15 -3.81 8.61
N TYR A 116 -9.39 -4.48 7.49
CA TYR A 116 -10.72 -4.61 6.92
C TYR A 116 -11.69 -5.28 7.89
N ILE A 117 -11.26 -6.39 8.53
CA ILE A 117 -12.12 -7.13 9.46
C ILE A 117 -12.48 -6.29 10.69
N PHE A 118 -11.53 -5.50 11.21
CA PHE A 118 -11.70 -4.79 12.46
C PHE A 118 -12.12 -3.33 12.29
N SER A 119 -12.25 -2.83 11.08
CA SER A 119 -12.59 -1.41 10.82
C SER A 119 -14.05 -1.23 10.44
N GLU A 120 -14.95 -1.56 11.28
CA GLU A 120 -16.38 -1.32 11.02
C GLU A 120 -16.86 0.00 11.61
#